data_cca9fd8d4c88ee6cd0233a546643cdd3
#
_entry.id   cca9fd8d4c88ee6cd0233a546643cdd3
#
_cell.length_a   1.000
_cell.length_b   1.000
_cell.length_c   1.000
_cell.angle_alpha   90.00
_cell.angle_beta   90.00
_cell.angle_gamma   90.00
#
_symmetry.space_group_name_H-M   'P 1'
#
loop_
_entity.id
_entity.type
_entity.pdbx_description
1 polymer ?
#
loop_
_entity_poly.entity_id
_entity_poly.type
_entity_poly.pdbx_seq_one_letter_code
_entity_poly.pdbx_strand_id
1 'polypeptide(L)'
;MIELPRACFVADRLAEHADFCSCGTNDLTQTALGFSRDDVERGFLSRYRELRIVDRSPFETIDRPGVGWLVRLAAWTGREAKPDLKLGICGEHGGDPESIDFFHMAGLDYVSCSPFRVPVARVAAAQAALE
;
A
#
# COMPACT_ATOMS: atom_id res chain seq x y z
N MET A 1 3.32 -5.95 -11.18
CA MET A 1 3.38 -5.59 -9.74
C MET A 1 4.40 -4.49 -9.53
N ILE A 2 4.06 -3.51 -8.70
CA ILE A 2 4.97 -2.49 -8.19
C ILE A 2 5.17 -2.78 -6.70
N GLU A 3 6.30 -3.38 -6.35
CA GLU A 3 6.55 -3.88 -4.99
C GLU A 3 7.99 -3.63 -4.49
N LEU A 4 8.74 -2.89 -5.30
CA LEU A 4 10.07 -2.40 -4.94
C LEU A 4 10.12 -0.88 -5.05
N PRO A 5 10.82 -0.16 -4.17
CA PRO A 5 11.02 1.29 -4.31
C PRO A 5 11.53 1.69 -5.70
N ARG A 6 12.43 0.89 -6.28
CA ARG A 6 12.93 1.10 -7.65
C ARG A 6 11.80 1.13 -8.69
N ALA A 7 10.79 0.25 -8.54
CA ALA A 7 9.66 0.21 -9.46
C ALA A 7 8.76 1.46 -9.30
N CYS A 8 8.61 1.99 -8.09
CA CYS A 8 7.86 3.23 -7.85
C CYS A 8 8.51 4.43 -8.57
N PHE A 9 9.85 4.51 -8.56
CA PHE A 9 10.59 5.60 -9.22
C PHE A 9 10.56 5.57 -10.75
N VAL A 10 10.21 4.44 -11.36
CA VAL A 10 10.12 4.27 -12.83
C VAL A 10 8.74 3.82 -13.27
N ALA A 11 7.72 4.16 -12.49
CA ALA A 11 6.35 3.75 -12.76
C ALA A 11 5.80 4.31 -14.08
N ASP A 12 6.28 5.48 -14.51
CA ASP A 12 6.04 6.05 -15.84
C ASP A 12 6.41 5.07 -16.96
N ARG A 13 7.62 4.53 -16.91
CA ARG A 13 8.10 3.58 -17.92
C ARG A 13 7.39 2.24 -17.87
N LEU A 14 7.00 1.79 -16.67
CA LEU A 14 6.23 0.55 -16.48
C LEU A 14 4.82 0.70 -17.04
N ALA A 15 4.21 1.87 -16.88
CA ALA A 15 2.87 2.20 -17.36
C ALA A 15 2.74 2.08 -18.89
N GLU A 16 3.78 2.41 -19.65
CA GLU A 16 3.79 2.29 -21.11
C GLU A 16 3.54 0.86 -21.59
N HIS A 17 3.91 -0.13 -20.76
CA HIS A 17 3.88 -1.56 -21.11
C HIS A 17 2.82 -2.35 -20.30
N ALA A 18 2.01 -1.68 -19.48
CA ALA A 18 1.04 -2.31 -18.60
C ALA A 18 -0.38 -1.85 -18.89
N ASP A 19 -1.34 -2.79 -18.83
CA ASP A 19 -2.77 -2.45 -18.88
C ASP A 19 -3.27 -1.97 -17.51
N PHE A 20 -2.66 -2.48 -16.45
CA PHE A 20 -2.91 -2.07 -15.07
C PHE A 20 -1.67 -2.33 -14.20
N CYS A 21 -1.58 -1.66 -13.06
CA CYS A 21 -0.57 -1.91 -12.05
C CYS A 21 -1.22 -2.18 -10.68
N SER A 22 -0.60 -3.07 -9.92
CA SER A 22 -0.95 -3.33 -8.53
C SER A 22 0.28 -3.14 -7.64
N CYS A 23 0.14 -2.33 -6.58
CA CYS A 23 1.20 -2.13 -5.61
C CYS A 23 1.19 -3.28 -4.60
N GLY A 24 2.28 -4.05 -4.54
CA GLY A 24 2.51 -5.10 -3.56
C GLY A 24 3.01 -4.50 -2.25
N THR A 25 2.09 -4.05 -1.40
CA THR A 25 2.44 -3.25 -0.23
C THR A 25 3.17 -4.02 0.87
N ASN A 26 3.05 -5.35 0.93
CA ASN A 26 3.84 -6.16 1.86
C ASN A 26 5.33 -6.08 1.53
N ASP A 27 5.69 -6.39 0.28
CA ASP A 27 7.09 -6.39 -0.17
C ASP A 27 7.65 -4.98 -0.26
N LEU A 28 6.83 -4.01 -0.65
CA LEU A 28 7.22 -2.61 -0.65
C LEU A 28 7.56 -2.12 0.77
N THR A 29 6.78 -2.53 1.78
CA THR A 29 7.06 -2.24 3.20
C THR A 29 8.36 -2.87 3.65
N GLN A 30 8.58 -4.15 3.34
CA GLN A 30 9.81 -4.86 3.67
C GLN A 30 11.03 -4.16 3.07
N THR A 31 10.98 -3.83 1.80
CA THR A 31 12.11 -3.25 1.07
C THR A 31 12.36 -1.79 1.42
N ALA A 32 11.31 -1.01 1.68
CA ALA A 32 11.43 0.39 2.07
C ALA A 32 11.99 0.56 3.49
N LEU A 33 11.59 -0.31 4.43
CA LEU A 33 12.07 -0.28 5.81
C LEU A 33 13.33 -1.15 6.05
N GLY A 34 13.72 -1.97 5.07
CA GLY A 34 14.81 -2.93 5.23
C GLY A 34 14.47 -4.04 6.24
N PHE A 35 13.20 -4.42 6.34
CA PHE A 35 12.71 -5.42 7.27
C PHE A 35 12.37 -6.73 6.55
N SER A 36 12.73 -7.86 7.17
CA SER A 36 12.08 -9.14 6.91
C SER A 36 10.86 -9.25 7.81
N ARG A 37 9.65 -9.37 7.24
CA ARG A 37 8.41 -9.46 8.02
C ARG A 37 8.47 -10.53 9.09
N ASP A 38 8.86 -11.74 8.69
CA ASP A 38 8.92 -12.90 9.61
C ASP A 38 9.89 -12.68 10.76
N ASP A 39 11.02 -12.02 10.50
CA ASP A 39 12.03 -11.76 11.52
C ASP A 39 11.59 -10.69 12.51
N VAL A 40 11.01 -9.58 12.00
CA VAL A 40 10.63 -8.48 12.88
C VAL A 40 9.36 -8.75 13.68
N GLU A 41 8.38 -9.49 13.11
CA GLU A 41 7.16 -9.88 13.82
C GLU A 41 7.46 -10.85 14.97
N ARG A 42 8.43 -11.76 14.79
CA ARG A 42 8.92 -12.66 15.85
C ARG A 42 9.94 -12.01 16.77
N GLY A 43 10.56 -10.95 16.32
CA GLY A 43 11.66 -10.26 17.01
C GLY A 43 11.20 -9.03 17.79
N PHE A 44 11.66 -7.87 17.36
CA PHE A 44 11.56 -6.62 18.12
C PHE A 44 10.23 -5.86 17.97
N LEU A 45 9.39 -6.17 17.00
CA LEU A 45 8.21 -5.36 16.66
C LEU A 45 7.19 -5.32 17.83
N SER A 46 6.98 -6.45 18.52
CA SER A 46 6.12 -6.50 19.71
C SER A 46 6.65 -5.56 20.80
N ARG A 47 7.97 -5.58 21.00
CA ARG A 47 8.61 -4.69 21.98
C ARG A 47 8.52 -3.22 21.61
N TYR A 48 8.63 -2.88 20.32
CA TYR A 48 8.47 -1.51 19.82
C TYR A 48 7.03 -1.00 20.05
N ARG A 49 6.03 -1.86 19.89
CA ARG A 49 4.63 -1.52 20.21
C ARG A 49 4.42 -1.29 21.71
N GLU A 50 4.95 -2.16 22.58
CA GLU A 50 4.88 -1.98 24.04
C GLU A 50 5.50 -0.66 24.49
N LEU A 51 6.65 -0.30 23.90
CA LEU A 51 7.37 0.94 24.19
C LEU A 51 6.79 2.15 23.47
N ARG A 52 5.74 2.00 22.66
CA ARG A 52 5.11 3.04 21.84
C ARG A 52 6.10 3.75 20.89
N ILE A 53 7.10 3.02 20.42
CA ILE A 53 8.00 3.49 19.34
C ILE A 53 7.26 3.46 18.00
N VAL A 54 6.39 2.46 17.83
CA VAL A 54 5.43 2.37 16.74
C VAL A 54 4.04 2.11 17.33
N ASP A 55 3.03 2.83 16.86
CA ASP A 55 1.66 2.66 17.35
C ASP A 55 1.03 1.37 16.81
N ARG A 56 1.31 1.05 15.56
CA ARG A 56 0.82 -0.13 14.84
C ARG A 56 1.93 -0.81 14.04
N SER A 57 1.70 -2.06 13.68
CA SER A 57 2.59 -2.77 12.76
C SER A 57 2.53 -2.11 11.39
N PRO A 58 3.68 -1.79 10.77
CA PRO A 58 3.73 -1.28 9.41
C PRO A 58 3.28 -2.31 8.36
N PHE A 59 3.05 -3.56 8.77
CA PHE A 59 2.47 -4.64 7.95
C PHE A 59 0.95 -4.77 8.09
N GLU A 60 0.34 -4.09 9.08
CA GLU A 60 -1.12 -4.02 9.26
C GLU A 60 -1.68 -2.73 8.67
N THR A 61 -1.11 -1.59 9.07
CA THR A 61 -1.49 -0.26 8.60
C THR A 61 -0.33 0.36 7.84
N ILE A 62 -0.63 0.95 6.69
CA ILE A 62 0.41 1.51 5.81
C ILE A 62 1.19 2.63 6.49
N ASP A 63 2.51 2.59 6.38
CA ASP A 63 3.39 3.71 6.73
C ASP A 63 3.17 4.86 5.73
N ARG A 64 2.24 5.76 6.06
CA ARG A 64 1.84 6.86 5.16
C ARG A 64 3.00 7.75 4.72
N PRO A 65 3.96 8.17 5.60
CA PRO A 65 5.04 9.06 5.19
C PRO A 65 6.12 8.40 4.34
N GLY A 66 6.37 7.11 4.48
CA GLY A 66 7.38 6.37 3.72
C GLY A 66 6.78 5.56 2.59
N VAL A 67 6.23 4.39 2.92
CA VAL A 67 5.65 3.46 1.92
C VAL A 67 4.49 4.11 1.18
N GLY A 68 3.64 4.86 1.87
CA GLY A 68 2.54 5.60 1.28
C GLY A 68 3.01 6.64 0.27
N TRP A 69 4.11 7.33 0.54
CA TRP A 69 4.71 8.25 -0.42
C TRP A 69 5.15 7.53 -1.70
N LEU A 70 5.76 6.36 -1.60
CA LEU A 70 6.14 5.56 -2.77
C LEU A 70 4.93 5.14 -3.61
N VAL A 71 3.83 4.75 -2.96
CA VAL A 71 2.56 4.44 -3.63
C VAL A 71 2.00 5.65 -4.37
N ARG A 72 1.97 6.83 -3.72
CA ARG A 72 1.53 8.08 -4.37
C ARG A 72 2.41 8.46 -5.55
N LEU A 73 3.72 8.34 -5.41
CA LEU A 73 4.66 8.62 -6.49
C LEU A 73 4.38 7.72 -7.69
N ALA A 74 4.23 6.42 -7.47
CA ALA A 74 3.94 5.47 -8.54
C ALA A 74 2.58 5.75 -9.21
N ALA A 75 1.56 6.10 -8.43
CA ALA A 75 0.24 6.44 -8.95
C ALA A 75 0.27 7.71 -9.81
N TRP A 76 0.94 8.73 -9.32
CA TRP A 76 1.05 10.00 -10.03
C TRP A 76 1.85 9.85 -11.33
N THR A 77 3.09 9.38 -11.27
CA THR A 77 3.96 9.27 -12.45
C THR A 77 3.45 8.26 -13.46
N GLY A 78 2.85 7.16 -12.99
CA GLY A 78 2.22 6.19 -13.88
C GLY A 78 1.05 6.76 -14.67
N ARG A 79 0.20 7.60 -14.04
CA ARG A 79 -0.92 8.26 -14.72
C ARG A 79 -0.51 9.46 -15.57
N GLU A 80 0.59 10.13 -15.26
CA GLU A 80 1.15 11.12 -16.18
C GLU A 80 1.56 10.47 -17.52
N ALA A 81 2.14 9.27 -17.47
CA ALA A 81 2.51 8.52 -18.68
C ALA A 81 1.30 7.85 -19.36
N LYS A 82 0.33 7.36 -18.58
CA LYS A 82 -0.87 6.67 -19.06
C LYS A 82 -2.10 7.09 -18.24
N PRO A 83 -2.85 8.11 -18.67
CA PRO A 83 -3.97 8.70 -17.90
C PRO A 83 -5.08 7.72 -17.50
N ASP A 84 -5.31 6.67 -18.30
CA ASP A 84 -6.31 5.64 -18.05
C ASP A 84 -5.76 4.40 -17.33
N LEU A 85 -4.51 4.45 -16.84
CA LEU A 85 -3.88 3.36 -16.10
C LEU A 85 -4.70 3.00 -14.87
N LYS A 86 -5.14 1.75 -14.81
CA LYS A 86 -5.78 1.19 -13.61
C LYS A 86 -4.75 0.86 -12.55
N LEU A 87 -4.97 1.39 -11.36
CA LEU A 87 -4.04 1.26 -10.23
C LEU A 87 -4.76 0.68 -9.02
N GLY A 88 -4.18 -0.35 -8.45
CA GLY A 88 -4.69 -0.95 -7.23
C GLY A 88 -3.59 -1.32 -6.26
N ILE A 89 -3.99 -1.92 -5.17
CA ILE A 89 -3.06 -2.52 -4.22
C ILE A 89 -3.42 -3.97 -3.92
N CYS A 90 -2.42 -4.72 -3.54
CA CYS A 90 -2.56 -6.01 -2.91
C CYS A 90 -1.61 -6.10 -1.72
N GLY A 91 -2.01 -6.87 -0.74
CA GLY A 91 -1.33 -7.00 0.55
C GLY A 91 -2.30 -6.84 1.71
N GLU A 92 -1.81 -7.01 2.93
CA GLU A 92 -2.63 -6.95 4.16
C GLU A 92 -3.31 -5.58 4.33
N HIS A 93 -2.66 -4.51 3.89
CA HIS A 93 -3.16 -3.15 3.95
C HIS A 93 -4.49 -2.94 3.19
N GLY A 94 -4.76 -3.77 2.17
CA GLY A 94 -6.03 -3.73 1.43
C GLY A 94 -7.26 -4.13 2.26
N GLY A 95 -7.06 -4.70 3.44
CA GLY A 95 -8.11 -5.04 4.40
C GLY A 95 -8.17 -4.13 5.62
N ASP A 96 -7.28 -3.14 5.72
CA ASP A 96 -7.22 -2.19 6.84
C ASP A 96 -7.93 -0.88 6.50
N PRO A 97 -8.95 -0.45 7.28
CA PRO A 97 -9.74 0.74 6.99
C PRO A 97 -8.92 2.02 6.83
N GLU A 98 -7.94 2.26 7.70
CA GLU A 98 -7.10 3.46 7.62
C GLU A 98 -6.21 3.49 6.38
N SER A 99 -5.73 2.32 5.97
CA SER A 99 -4.96 2.18 4.74
C SER A 99 -5.84 2.37 3.50
N ILE A 100 -7.08 1.86 3.53
CA ILE A 100 -8.05 2.02 2.43
C ILE A 100 -8.40 3.50 2.22
N ASP A 101 -8.65 4.23 3.29
CA ASP A 101 -8.85 5.69 3.25
C ASP A 101 -7.66 6.38 2.55
N PHE A 102 -6.45 6.06 2.99
CA PHE A 102 -5.24 6.58 2.36
C PHE A 102 -5.15 6.23 0.86
N PHE A 103 -5.47 4.99 0.47
CA PHE A 103 -5.43 4.57 -0.94
C PHE A 103 -6.46 5.29 -1.78
N HIS A 104 -7.64 5.56 -1.23
CA HIS A 104 -8.65 6.40 -1.88
C HIS A 104 -8.10 7.81 -2.15
N MET A 105 -7.52 8.47 -1.13
CA MET A 105 -6.90 9.80 -1.29
C MET A 105 -5.69 9.79 -2.24
N ALA A 106 -4.97 8.66 -2.34
CA ALA A 106 -3.89 8.48 -3.31
C ALA A 106 -4.39 8.26 -4.74
N GLY A 107 -5.71 8.15 -4.91
CA GLY A 107 -6.35 8.00 -6.21
C GLY A 107 -6.28 6.59 -6.79
N LEU A 108 -6.18 5.55 -5.97
CA LEU A 108 -6.22 4.17 -6.46
C LEU A 108 -7.65 3.75 -6.83
N ASP A 109 -7.77 2.88 -7.83
CA ASP A 109 -9.06 2.43 -8.36
C ASP A 109 -9.64 1.25 -7.58
N TYR A 110 -8.78 0.40 -6.98
CA TYR A 110 -9.21 -0.80 -6.27
C TYR A 110 -8.23 -1.25 -5.20
N VAL A 111 -8.74 -2.02 -4.25
CA VAL A 111 -7.93 -2.77 -3.28
C VAL A 111 -8.24 -4.26 -3.39
N SER A 112 -7.22 -5.09 -3.21
CA SER A 112 -7.37 -6.54 -3.04
C SER A 112 -7.07 -6.88 -1.58
N CYS A 113 -7.89 -7.75 -1.01
CA CYS A 113 -7.70 -8.24 0.35
C CYS A 113 -8.13 -9.70 0.47
N SER A 114 -7.84 -10.33 1.61
CA SER A 114 -8.32 -11.68 1.87
C SER A 114 -9.85 -11.72 1.90
N PRO A 115 -10.49 -12.85 1.53
CA PRO A 115 -11.95 -12.95 1.46
C PRO A 115 -12.67 -12.53 2.74
N PHE A 116 -12.11 -12.84 3.90
CA PHE A 116 -12.69 -12.48 5.20
C PHE A 116 -12.66 -10.96 5.48
N ARG A 117 -11.80 -10.22 4.83
CA ARG A 117 -11.68 -8.75 4.95
C ARG A 117 -12.57 -7.99 3.98
N VAL A 118 -13.12 -8.65 2.96
CA VAL A 118 -13.95 -8.00 1.92
C VAL A 118 -15.11 -7.17 2.49
N PRO A 119 -15.91 -7.65 3.47
CA PRO A 119 -16.99 -6.85 4.02
C PRO A 119 -16.49 -5.55 4.67
N VAL A 120 -15.42 -5.62 5.46
CA VAL A 120 -14.78 -4.46 6.11
C VAL A 120 -14.21 -3.51 5.07
N ALA A 121 -13.49 -4.02 4.08
CA ALA A 121 -12.89 -3.24 3.02
C ALA A 121 -13.94 -2.47 2.20
N ARG A 122 -15.08 -3.09 1.90
CA ARG A 122 -16.19 -2.43 1.19
C ARG A 122 -16.80 -1.28 1.99
N VAL A 123 -16.97 -1.46 3.29
CA VAL A 123 -17.48 -0.40 4.18
C VAL A 123 -16.48 0.75 4.25
N ALA A 124 -15.20 0.45 4.47
CA ALA A 124 -14.15 1.46 4.54
C ALA A 124 -14.03 2.25 3.21
N ALA A 125 -14.08 1.57 2.06
CA ALA A 125 -14.05 2.22 0.76
C ALA A 125 -15.28 3.12 0.52
N ALA A 126 -16.46 2.69 0.98
CA ALA A 126 -17.67 3.51 0.90
C ALA A 126 -17.59 4.75 1.79
N GLN A 127 -17.05 4.63 3.00
CA GLN A 127 -16.81 5.76 3.89
C GLN A 127 -15.85 6.76 3.29
N ALA A 128 -14.69 6.30 2.79
CA ALA A 128 -13.70 7.15 2.14
C ALA A 128 -14.26 7.89 0.91
N ALA A 129 -15.23 7.30 0.20
CA ALA A 129 -15.86 7.93 -0.96
C ALA A 129 -16.93 8.98 -0.59
N LEU A 130 -17.33 9.06 0.68
CA LEU A 130 -18.33 10.02 1.17
C LEU A 130 -17.71 11.26 1.84
N GLU A 131 -16.39 11.21 2.11
CA GLU A 131 -15.61 12.32 2.68
C GLU A 131 -15.06 13.24 1.57
#